data_0f8cb13136d17e9964a33f7a57a4a7a0
#
_entry.id   0f8cb13136d17e9964a33f7a57a4a7a0
#
_cell.length_a   1.000
_cell.length_b   1.000
_cell.length_c   1.000
_cell.angle_alpha   90.00
_cell.angle_beta   90.00
_cell.angle_gamma   90.00
#
_symmetry.space_group_name_H-M   'P 1'
#
loop_
_entity.id
_entity.type
_entity.pdbx_description
1 polymer ?
#
loop_
_entity_poly.entity_id
_entity_poly.type
_entity_poly.pdbx_seq_one_letter_code
_entity_poly.pdbx_strand_id
1 'polypeptide(L)'
;MISKTFCLLLAFLLLNACAPPIPPMQQELSSKAMPMYEGRFSPIQTPLRLEYRPVEMKLAGQFGIYKNVRDRDELFSGELYGRLRVLPAGDSLLWEFKLENAVIGEEKISSGGSPLVEFRARRDKQGATKDFEIAPVGMKISSPEDKRFFEQIRVMVVAQFMSFSAMLPAAPVQEGGLLLETDMSAAAQAYEHLWGAPQCSPAKERIGYAVRGLGSFKARKVIVAVMEEDFVCTSRNERRYRFSLYGYALLDTENGQILEQKALTTVKPFYSFDSIEYRTLQKATAEILE
;
A
#
# COMPACT_ATOMS: atom_id res chain seq x y z
N MET A 1 9.01 -56.06 -12.52
CA MET A 1 7.94 -55.25 -13.17
C MET A 1 7.68 -54.05 -12.25
N ILE A 2 8.28 -52.90 -12.54
CA ILE A 2 7.98 -51.64 -11.80
C ILE A 2 6.63 -51.17 -12.36
N SER A 3 5.64 -51.06 -11.51
CA SER A 3 4.26 -50.68 -11.85
C SER A 3 4.25 -49.35 -12.58
N LYS A 4 3.54 -49.28 -13.74
CA LYS A 4 3.30 -48.04 -14.50
C LYS A 4 2.73 -46.91 -13.62
N THR A 5 2.04 -47.27 -12.55
CA THR A 5 1.48 -46.36 -11.53
C THR A 5 2.57 -45.63 -10.73
N PHE A 6 3.71 -46.29 -10.48
CA PHE A 6 4.83 -45.68 -9.74
C PHE A 6 5.56 -44.61 -10.57
N CYS A 7 5.71 -44.86 -11.89
CA CYS A 7 6.30 -43.88 -12.82
C CYS A 7 5.40 -42.64 -13.01
N LEU A 8 4.08 -42.80 -12.99
CA LEU A 8 3.13 -41.71 -13.08
C LEU A 8 3.16 -40.84 -11.78
N LEU A 9 3.26 -41.47 -10.61
CA LEU A 9 3.38 -40.75 -9.33
C LEU A 9 4.71 -39.98 -9.23
N LEU A 10 5.80 -40.55 -9.71
CA LEU A 10 7.12 -39.90 -9.72
C LEU A 10 7.13 -38.72 -10.72
N ALA A 11 6.51 -38.86 -11.90
CA ALA A 11 6.35 -37.76 -12.85
C ALA A 11 5.49 -36.62 -12.30
N PHE A 12 4.43 -36.93 -11.54
CA PHE A 12 3.59 -35.92 -10.88
C PHE A 12 4.33 -35.19 -9.76
N LEU A 13 5.16 -35.90 -8.98
CA LEU A 13 6.01 -35.30 -7.94
C LEU A 13 7.13 -34.44 -8.53
N LEU A 14 7.72 -34.86 -9.66
CA LEU A 14 8.77 -34.07 -10.34
C LEU A 14 8.21 -32.82 -11.04
N LEU A 15 6.98 -32.89 -11.58
CA LEU A 15 6.31 -31.70 -12.17
C LEU A 15 5.96 -30.65 -11.11
N ASN A 16 5.59 -31.07 -9.89
CA ASN A 16 5.36 -30.13 -8.80
C ASN A 16 6.65 -29.58 -8.17
N ALA A 17 7.79 -30.30 -8.29
CA ALA A 17 9.08 -29.84 -7.81
C ALA A 17 9.76 -28.81 -8.73
N CYS A 18 9.27 -28.67 -9.98
CA CYS A 18 9.77 -27.73 -10.98
C CYS A 18 8.90 -26.49 -11.14
N ALA A 19 7.83 -26.34 -10.38
CA ALA A 19 7.08 -25.07 -10.36
C ALA A 19 7.98 -23.99 -9.75
N PRO A 20 8.16 -22.83 -10.43
CA PRO A 20 8.94 -21.74 -9.87
C PRO A 20 8.33 -21.34 -8.52
N PRO A 21 9.14 -21.02 -7.50
CA PRO A 21 8.62 -20.59 -6.22
C PRO A 21 7.74 -19.37 -6.43
N ILE A 22 6.51 -19.42 -5.92
CA ILE A 22 5.57 -18.30 -5.98
C ILE A 22 6.22 -17.13 -5.24
N PRO A 23 6.36 -15.95 -5.87
CA PRO A 23 6.92 -14.79 -5.21
C PRO A 23 6.23 -14.50 -3.87
N PRO A 24 6.93 -14.05 -2.82
CA PRO A 24 6.35 -13.85 -1.48
C PRO A 24 5.08 -13.00 -1.47
N MET A 25 5.02 -11.97 -2.32
CA MET A 25 3.84 -11.11 -2.44
C MET A 25 2.63 -11.86 -3.01
N GLN A 26 2.82 -12.69 -4.03
CA GLN A 26 1.75 -13.51 -4.61
C GLN A 26 1.26 -14.56 -3.60
N GLN A 27 2.17 -15.12 -2.82
CA GLN A 27 1.82 -16.08 -1.76
C GLN A 27 0.99 -15.40 -0.67
N GLU A 28 1.34 -14.19 -0.25
CA GLU A 28 0.57 -13.42 0.71
C GLU A 28 -0.81 -13.00 0.16
N LEU A 29 -0.90 -12.60 -1.10
CA LEU A 29 -2.17 -12.27 -1.76
C LEU A 29 -3.10 -13.48 -1.90
N SER A 30 -2.57 -14.66 -2.19
CA SER A 30 -3.35 -15.90 -2.26
C SER A 30 -3.69 -16.46 -0.88
N SER A 31 -2.95 -16.09 0.16
CA SER A 31 -3.24 -16.47 1.54
C SER A 31 -4.46 -15.68 2.06
N LYS A 32 -5.22 -16.27 2.97
CA LYS A 32 -6.30 -15.57 3.69
C LYS A 32 -5.81 -14.91 4.99
N ALA A 33 -4.50 -14.87 5.20
CA ALA A 33 -3.91 -14.31 6.41
C ALA A 33 -4.08 -12.79 6.42
N MET A 34 -4.66 -12.27 7.51
CA MET A 34 -4.77 -10.84 7.74
C MET A 34 -3.44 -10.28 8.23
N PRO A 35 -3.01 -9.09 7.75
CA PRO A 35 -1.81 -8.46 8.26
C PRO A 35 -2.04 -7.99 9.71
N MET A 36 -1.31 -8.58 10.63
CA MET A 36 -1.35 -8.21 12.05
C MET A 36 0.00 -7.65 12.49
N TYR A 37 -0.02 -6.71 13.42
CA TYR A 37 1.19 -6.27 14.10
C TYR A 37 1.52 -7.25 15.22
N GLU A 38 2.68 -7.89 15.14
CA GLU A 38 3.13 -8.91 16.10
C GLU A 38 4.02 -8.36 17.22
N GLY A 39 4.38 -7.07 17.14
CA GLY A 39 5.23 -6.42 18.12
C GLY A 39 4.50 -6.08 19.42
N ARG A 40 5.29 -5.78 20.48
CA ARG A 40 4.76 -5.33 21.76
C ARG A 40 4.53 -3.82 21.72
N PHE A 41 3.50 -3.35 22.40
CA PHE A 41 3.23 -1.93 22.60
C PHE A 41 2.74 -1.68 24.05
N SER A 42 2.90 -0.44 24.50
CA SER A 42 2.44 0.05 25.80
C SER A 42 1.42 1.18 25.61
N PRO A 43 0.52 1.42 26.57
CA PRO A 43 -0.44 2.51 26.50
C PRO A 43 0.22 3.87 26.33
N ILE A 44 -0.47 4.81 25.68
CA ILE A 44 -0.07 6.22 25.60
C ILE A 44 -0.56 6.91 26.87
N GLN A 45 0.35 7.16 27.81
CA GLN A 45 0.02 7.80 29.08
C GLN A 45 -0.26 9.31 28.91
N THR A 46 0.44 9.97 27.99
CA THR A 46 0.28 11.39 27.72
C THR A 46 0.01 11.58 26.23
N PRO A 47 -1.05 12.34 25.86
CA PRO A 47 -1.37 12.60 24.45
C PRO A 47 -0.17 13.19 23.70
N LEU A 48 0.08 12.69 22.47
CA LEU A 48 1.23 13.06 21.66
C LEU A 48 0.80 13.96 20.50
N ARG A 49 1.48 15.07 20.34
CA ARG A 49 1.31 15.91 19.15
C ARG A 49 2.25 15.43 18.04
N LEU A 50 1.67 15.10 16.90
CA LEU A 50 2.41 14.67 15.72
C LEU A 50 2.49 15.80 14.71
N GLU A 51 3.68 15.99 14.16
CA GLU A 51 3.95 16.92 13.07
C GLU A 51 4.98 16.30 12.16
N TYR A 52 4.83 16.49 10.86
CA TYR A 52 5.88 16.17 9.92
C TYR A 52 7.07 17.11 10.11
N ARG A 53 8.26 16.53 10.11
CA ARG A 53 9.52 17.26 10.24
C ARG A 53 10.46 16.93 9.08
N PRO A 54 11.43 17.82 8.80
CA PRO A 54 12.47 17.55 7.83
C PRO A 54 13.18 16.24 8.12
N VAL A 55 13.35 15.42 7.08
CA VAL A 55 13.97 14.09 7.17
C VAL A 55 14.38 13.60 5.79
N GLU A 56 15.37 12.74 5.71
CA GLU A 56 15.71 11.98 4.50
C GLU A 56 15.54 10.49 4.78
N MET A 57 14.88 9.77 3.85
CA MET A 57 14.56 8.35 4.01
C MET A 57 14.75 7.57 2.72
N LYS A 58 15.14 6.31 2.84
CA LYS A 58 14.91 5.31 1.79
C LYS A 58 13.51 4.73 1.96
N LEU A 59 12.79 4.63 0.85
CA LEU A 59 11.47 4.03 0.80
C LEU A 59 11.51 2.77 -0.05
N ALA A 60 10.85 1.73 0.45
CA ALA A 60 10.52 0.53 -0.30
C ALA A 60 9.01 0.31 -0.22
N GLY A 61 8.36 0.25 -1.37
CA GLY A 61 6.95 -0.03 -1.51
C GLY A 61 6.74 -1.30 -2.29
N GLN A 62 5.83 -2.14 -1.83
CA GLN A 62 5.35 -3.32 -2.54
C GLN A 62 3.83 -3.24 -2.62
N PHE A 63 3.30 -3.59 -3.77
CA PHE A 63 1.85 -3.73 -3.91
C PHE A 63 1.56 -4.96 -4.73
N GLY A 64 0.43 -5.54 -4.47
CA GLY A 64 -0.05 -6.68 -5.21
C GLY A 64 -1.57 -6.65 -5.32
N ILE A 65 -2.04 -7.21 -6.41
CA ILE A 65 -3.42 -7.28 -6.79
C ILE A 65 -3.74 -8.69 -7.20
N TYR A 66 -4.75 -9.21 -6.57
CA TYR A 66 -5.35 -10.48 -6.90
C TYR A 66 -6.79 -10.23 -7.35
N LYS A 67 -7.15 -10.80 -8.48
CA LYS A 67 -8.50 -10.78 -8.99
C LYS A 67 -8.89 -12.21 -9.34
N ASN A 68 -9.88 -12.76 -8.67
CA ASN A 68 -10.53 -13.99 -9.08
C ASN A 68 -11.85 -13.66 -9.76
N VAL A 69 -12.04 -14.14 -10.96
CA VAL A 69 -13.31 -14.05 -11.70
C VAL A 69 -13.58 -15.41 -12.33
N ARG A 70 -14.61 -16.11 -11.85
CA ARG A 70 -15.02 -17.41 -12.37
C ARG A 70 -13.89 -18.43 -12.38
N ASP A 71 -13.22 -18.59 -11.23
CA ASP A 71 -12.11 -19.53 -11.01
C ASP A 71 -10.85 -19.27 -11.87
N ARG A 72 -10.73 -18.06 -12.43
CA ARG A 72 -9.51 -17.58 -13.07
C ARG A 72 -8.85 -16.54 -12.17
N ASP A 73 -7.66 -16.88 -11.72
CA ASP A 73 -6.85 -16.00 -10.87
C ASP A 73 -5.93 -15.14 -11.74
N GLU A 74 -6.09 -13.82 -11.61
CA GLU A 74 -5.16 -12.86 -12.18
C GLU A 74 -4.38 -12.22 -11.02
N LEU A 75 -3.06 -12.29 -11.09
CA LEU A 75 -2.15 -11.70 -10.11
C LEU A 75 -1.29 -10.65 -10.79
N PHE A 76 -1.21 -9.50 -10.17
CA PHE A 76 -0.31 -8.43 -10.57
C PHE A 76 0.43 -7.92 -9.35
N SER A 77 1.74 -7.74 -9.45
CA SER A 77 2.54 -7.23 -8.35
C SER A 77 3.61 -6.27 -8.85
N GLY A 78 4.05 -5.38 -7.96
CA GLY A 78 5.14 -4.48 -8.25
C GLY A 78 5.85 -4.02 -6.98
N GLU A 79 7.08 -3.56 -7.18
CA GLU A 79 7.94 -3.03 -6.14
C GLU A 79 8.52 -1.69 -6.60
N LEU A 80 8.60 -0.75 -5.68
CA LEU A 80 9.17 0.57 -5.89
C LEU A 80 10.23 0.83 -4.83
N TYR A 81 11.38 1.35 -5.25
CA TYR A 81 12.47 1.73 -4.38
C TYR A 81 12.95 3.14 -4.69
N GLY A 82 13.08 3.98 -3.69
CA GLY A 82 13.48 5.34 -3.90
C GLY A 82 13.88 6.06 -2.62
N ARG A 83 14.14 7.36 -2.76
CA ARG A 83 14.48 8.25 -1.66
C ARG A 83 13.44 9.35 -1.53
N LEU A 84 13.04 9.60 -0.29
CA LEU A 84 12.20 10.72 0.08
C LEU A 84 13.02 11.71 0.91
N ARG A 85 12.98 12.98 0.51
CA ARG A 85 13.50 14.10 1.29
C ARG A 85 12.35 15.02 1.65
N VAL A 86 12.24 15.33 2.92
CA VAL A 86 11.30 16.32 3.43
C VAL A 86 12.11 17.52 3.87
N LEU A 87 11.94 18.64 3.19
CA LEU A 87 12.75 19.84 3.36
C LEU A 87 11.89 21.00 3.88
N PRO A 88 12.45 21.91 4.69
CA PRO A 88 11.75 23.15 5.06
C PRO A 88 11.46 24.01 3.81
N ALA A 89 10.26 24.57 3.72
CA ALA A 89 9.85 25.47 2.64
C ALA A 89 8.93 26.62 3.18
N GLY A 90 9.52 27.50 3.96
CA GLY A 90 8.78 28.53 4.71
C GLY A 90 7.88 27.90 5.78
N ASP A 91 6.58 28.24 5.74
CA ASP A 91 5.58 27.66 6.66
C ASP A 91 5.09 26.26 6.26
N SER A 92 5.68 25.70 5.19
CA SER A 92 5.33 24.37 4.65
C SER A 92 6.57 23.48 4.56
N LEU A 93 6.36 22.25 4.10
CA LEU A 93 7.39 21.25 3.82
C LEU A 93 7.35 20.91 2.33
N LEU A 94 8.53 20.86 1.70
CA LEU A 94 8.70 20.34 0.36
C LEU A 94 9.08 18.86 0.45
N TRP A 95 8.26 18.01 -0.13
CA TRP A 95 8.49 16.58 -0.24
C TRP A 95 9.01 16.26 -1.62
N GLU A 96 10.20 15.69 -1.70
CA GLU A 96 10.84 15.26 -2.93
C GLU A 96 11.05 13.74 -2.88
N PHE A 97 10.32 13.01 -3.68
CA PHE A 97 10.53 11.58 -3.83
C PHE A 97 11.16 11.28 -5.18
N LYS A 98 12.27 10.54 -5.16
CA LYS A 98 13.01 10.08 -6.34
C LYS A 98 12.89 8.57 -6.44
N LEU A 99 12.18 8.09 -7.45
CA LEU A 99 12.10 6.67 -7.75
C LEU A 99 13.40 6.23 -8.42
N GLU A 100 14.13 5.32 -7.79
CA GLU A 100 15.43 4.82 -8.29
C GLU A 100 15.27 3.49 -9.04
N ASN A 101 14.42 2.60 -8.53
CA ASN A 101 14.17 1.28 -9.11
C ASN A 101 12.69 0.93 -9.03
N ALA A 102 12.21 0.20 -10.02
CA ALA A 102 10.88 -0.38 -10.04
C ALA A 102 10.93 -1.82 -10.58
N VAL A 103 10.07 -2.68 -10.05
CA VAL A 103 9.77 -4.00 -10.61
C VAL A 103 8.27 -4.03 -10.85
N ILE A 104 7.83 -4.37 -12.06
CA ILE A 104 6.41 -4.44 -12.44
C ILE A 104 6.20 -5.75 -13.18
N GLY A 105 5.49 -6.68 -12.53
CA GLY A 105 5.44 -8.05 -13.00
C GLY A 105 6.84 -8.67 -13.05
N GLU A 106 7.31 -9.03 -14.25
CA GLU A 106 8.66 -9.57 -14.45
C GLU A 106 9.71 -8.52 -14.90
N GLU A 107 9.25 -7.31 -15.22
CA GLU A 107 10.12 -6.25 -15.72
C GLU A 107 10.81 -5.51 -14.56
N LYS A 108 12.14 -5.46 -14.61
CA LYS A 108 12.98 -4.71 -13.68
C LYS A 108 13.59 -3.50 -14.37
N ILE A 109 13.35 -2.34 -13.82
CA ILE A 109 13.84 -1.07 -14.34
C ILE A 109 14.70 -0.41 -13.27
N SER A 110 15.88 -0.03 -13.67
CA SER A 110 16.86 0.66 -12.81
C SER A 110 17.28 1.98 -13.42
N SER A 111 17.52 2.94 -12.58
CA SER A 111 17.75 4.34 -12.99
C SER A 111 19.12 4.61 -13.65
N GLY A 112 20.06 3.70 -13.65
CA GLY A 112 21.38 3.93 -14.27
C GLY A 112 22.12 5.20 -13.78
N GLY A 113 21.75 5.75 -12.62
CA GLY A 113 22.34 6.94 -12.02
C GLY A 113 21.46 8.19 -11.97
N SER A 114 20.39 8.27 -12.76
CA SER A 114 19.35 9.32 -12.65
C SER A 114 18.05 8.71 -12.18
N PRO A 115 17.22 9.37 -11.35
CA PRO A 115 15.93 8.81 -10.93
C PRO A 115 15.04 8.53 -12.15
N LEU A 116 14.25 7.45 -12.08
CA LEU A 116 13.25 7.13 -13.13
C LEU A 116 12.18 8.20 -13.20
N VAL A 117 11.66 8.56 -12.03
CA VAL A 117 10.59 9.53 -11.85
C VAL A 117 10.91 10.38 -10.64
N GLU A 118 10.60 11.65 -10.71
CA GLU A 118 10.64 12.57 -9.58
C GLU A 118 9.22 13.04 -9.26
N PHE A 119 8.86 12.92 -7.98
CA PHE A 119 7.62 13.45 -7.44
C PHE A 119 7.96 14.57 -6.46
N ARG A 120 7.27 15.69 -6.57
CA ARG A 120 7.38 16.82 -5.66
C ARG A 120 6.00 17.19 -5.14
N ALA A 121 5.90 17.46 -3.85
CA ALA A 121 4.67 17.96 -3.26
C ALA A 121 4.99 19.00 -2.18
N ARG A 122 4.22 20.08 -2.16
CA ARG A 122 4.27 21.04 -1.06
C ARG A 122 3.15 20.74 -0.09
N ARG A 123 3.48 20.56 1.20
CA ARG A 123 2.56 20.16 2.25
C ARG A 123 2.75 21.01 3.50
N ASP A 124 1.68 21.16 4.28
CA ASP A 124 1.81 21.69 5.63
C ASP A 124 2.38 20.64 6.62
N LYS A 125 2.55 21.04 7.88
CA LYS A 125 3.09 20.15 8.93
C LYS A 125 2.15 18.99 9.31
N GLN A 126 0.87 19.07 8.96
CA GLN A 126 -0.12 18.03 9.15
C GLN A 126 -0.26 17.13 7.90
N GLY A 127 0.41 17.46 6.81
CA GLY A 127 0.41 16.65 5.59
C GLY A 127 -0.65 17.05 4.55
N ALA A 128 -1.40 18.14 4.76
CA ALA A 128 -2.31 18.63 3.73
C ALA A 128 -1.54 19.11 2.50
N THR A 129 -1.81 18.51 1.36
CA THR A 129 -1.13 18.82 0.09
C THR A 129 -1.70 20.09 -0.51
N LYS A 130 -0.83 21.04 -0.83
CA LYS A 130 -1.17 22.29 -1.53
C LYS A 130 -1.03 22.15 -3.04
N ASP A 131 0.06 21.52 -3.47
CA ASP A 131 0.36 21.24 -4.87
C ASP A 131 1.20 19.97 -4.98
N PHE A 132 1.19 19.34 -6.14
CA PHE A 132 2.11 18.24 -6.45
C PHE A 132 2.42 18.18 -7.95
N GLU A 133 3.59 17.66 -8.27
CA GLU A 133 4.07 17.43 -9.62
C GLU A 133 4.74 16.05 -9.70
N ILE A 134 4.57 15.37 -10.82
CA ILE A 134 5.26 14.12 -11.14
C ILE A 134 5.85 14.25 -12.54
N ALA A 135 7.16 14.08 -12.64
CA ALA A 135 7.89 14.18 -13.89
C ALA A 135 8.73 12.92 -14.16
N PRO A 136 8.74 12.40 -15.40
CA PRO A 136 9.75 11.46 -15.84
C PRO A 136 11.10 12.17 -15.93
N VAL A 137 12.15 11.55 -15.41
CA VAL A 137 13.51 12.12 -15.45
C VAL A 137 14.45 11.23 -16.27
N GLY A 138 14.63 9.99 -15.86
CA GLY A 138 15.47 9.01 -16.55
C GLY A 138 14.73 8.12 -17.56
N MET A 139 13.43 8.27 -17.68
CA MET A 139 12.61 7.52 -18.63
C MET A 139 12.43 8.30 -19.92
N LYS A 140 12.77 7.67 -21.04
CA LYS A 140 12.42 8.23 -22.36
C LYS A 140 11.00 7.79 -22.70
N ILE A 141 10.11 8.76 -22.94
CA ILE A 141 8.74 8.51 -23.39
C ILE A 141 8.70 8.80 -24.88
N SER A 142 8.96 7.78 -25.69
CA SER A 142 9.06 7.89 -27.15
C SER A 142 7.97 7.10 -27.90
N SER A 143 7.31 6.18 -27.23
CA SER A 143 6.27 5.32 -27.79
C SER A 143 4.97 5.37 -26.99
N PRO A 144 3.83 4.91 -27.55
CA PRO A 144 2.60 4.72 -26.79
C PRO A 144 2.74 3.73 -25.65
N GLU A 145 3.61 2.70 -25.79
CA GLU A 145 3.93 1.74 -24.76
C GLU A 145 4.65 2.41 -23.58
N ASP A 146 5.69 3.22 -23.86
CA ASP A 146 6.43 3.98 -22.83
C ASP A 146 5.47 4.88 -22.06
N LYS A 147 4.52 5.51 -22.74
CA LYS A 147 3.52 6.36 -22.11
C LYS A 147 2.60 5.57 -21.17
N ARG A 148 2.10 4.41 -21.59
CA ARG A 148 1.27 3.54 -20.74
C ARG A 148 2.05 3.09 -19.51
N PHE A 149 3.28 2.69 -19.73
CA PHE A 149 4.17 2.24 -18.66
C PHE A 149 4.44 3.36 -17.67
N PHE A 150 4.75 4.56 -18.13
CA PHE A 150 4.90 5.74 -17.25
C PHE A 150 3.63 6.01 -16.45
N GLU A 151 2.43 5.93 -17.07
CA GLU A 151 1.18 6.10 -16.35
C GLU A 151 0.96 5.04 -15.27
N GLN A 152 1.35 3.79 -15.50
CA GLN A 152 1.32 2.75 -14.46
C GLN A 152 2.24 3.11 -13.29
N ILE A 153 3.50 3.48 -13.57
CA ILE A 153 4.44 3.93 -12.53
C ILE A 153 3.87 5.15 -11.79
N ARG A 154 3.32 6.11 -12.50
CA ARG A 154 2.74 7.32 -11.91
C ARG A 154 1.64 6.98 -10.90
N VAL A 155 0.70 6.11 -11.27
CA VAL A 155 -0.37 5.65 -10.37
C VAL A 155 0.20 4.95 -9.15
N MET A 156 1.20 4.08 -9.33
CA MET A 156 1.85 3.36 -8.24
C MET A 156 2.59 4.30 -7.29
N VAL A 157 3.37 5.24 -7.84
CA VAL A 157 4.10 6.25 -7.05
C VAL A 157 3.14 7.10 -6.24
N VAL A 158 2.03 7.56 -6.84
CA VAL A 158 1.00 8.31 -6.12
C VAL A 158 0.38 7.47 -5.01
N ALA A 159 -0.03 6.25 -5.29
CA ALA A 159 -0.64 5.37 -4.30
C ALA A 159 0.31 5.08 -3.12
N GLN A 160 1.57 4.77 -3.41
CA GLN A 160 2.59 4.56 -2.38
C GLN A 160 2.90 5.85 -1.61
N PHE A 161 3.07 6.97 -2.30
CA PHE A 161 3.31 8.25 -1.65
C PHE A 161 2.14 8.64 -0.74
N MET A 162 0.90 8.48 -1.18
CA MET A 162 -0.28 8.74 -0.35
C MET A 162 -0.34 7.82 0.86
N SER A 163 0.14 6.59 0.75
CA SER A 163 0.25 5.66 1.89
C SER A 163 1.27 6.14 2.93
N PHE A 164 2.41 6.71 2.51
CA PHE A 164 3.44 7.24 3.43
C PHE A 164 3.12 8.62 4.01
N SER A 165 2.18 9.33 3.42
CA SER A 165 2.01 10.76 3.63
C SER A 165 0.57 11.15 3.94
N ALA A 166 -0.13 10.31 4.69
CA ALA A 166 -1.48 10.60 5.14
C ALA A 166 -1.53 11.85 6.05
N MET A 167 -2.68 12.47 6.15
CA MET A 167 -2.86 13.62 7.04
C MET A 167 -2.72 13.19 8.50
N LEU A 168 -1.89 13.93 9.24
CA LEU A 168 -1.78 13.78 10.67
C LEU A 168 -2.91 14.59 11.38
N PRO A 169 -3.47 14.08 12.47
CA PRO A 169 -4.50 14.82 13.20
C PRO A 169 -3.94 16.12 13.80
N ALA A 170 -4.71 17.20 13.74
CA ALA A 170 -4.35 18.46 14.39
C ALA A 170 -4.43 18.36 15.94
N ALA A 171 -5.30 17.49 16.44
CA ALA A 171 -5.42 17.20 17.86
C ALA A 171 -4.33 16.22 18.34
N PRO A 172 -3.91 16.28 19.62
CA PRO A 172 -3.00 15.31 20.18
C PRO A 172 -3.55 13.87 20.08
N VAL A 173 -2.67 12.95 19.71
CA VAL A 173 -2.97 11.54 19.53
C VAL A 173 -3.02 10.83 20.88
N GLN A 174 -4.06 10.04 21.10
CA GLN A 174 -4.26 9.20 22.27
C GLN A 174 -4.72 7.81 21.86
N GLU A 175 -4.68 6.87 22.78
CA GLU A 175 -5.17 5.51 22.55
C GLU A 175 -6.65 5.51 22.13
N GLY A 176 -6.99 4.69 21.12
CA GLY A 176 -8.32 4.66 20.52
C GLY A 176 -8.63 5.79 19.53
N GLY A 177 -7.79 6.83 19.44
CA GLY A 177 -7.91 7.88 18.43
C GLY A 177 -7.64 7.34 17.03
N LEU A 178 -8.22 7.97 16.00
CA LEU A 178 -7.99 7.59 14.59
C LEU A 178 -6.79 8.34 14.03
N LEU A 179 -5.98 7.62 13.27
CA LEU A 179 -4.89 8.14 12.43
C LEU A 179 -5.12 7.76 10.98
N LEU A 180 -4.49 8.52 10.07
CA LEU A 180 -4.46 8.19 8.64
C LEU A 180 -5.88 8.00 8.09
N GLU A 181 -6.77 8.92 8.41
CA GLU A 181 -8.16 8.86 7.94
C GLU A 181 -8.24 8.95 6.41
N THR A 182 -9.03 8.10 5.83
CA THR A 182 -9.30 8.05 4.40
C THR A 182 -10.79 8.30 4.14
N ASP A 183 -11.08 9.19 3.19
CA ASP A 183 -12.42 9.37 2.67
C ASP A 183 -12.80 8.16 1.81
N MET A 184 -13.85 7.48 2.21
CA MET A 184 -14.29 6.25 1.55
C MET A 184 -14.93 6.52 0.19
N SER A 185 -15.45 7.71 -0.06
CA SER A 185 -15.97 8.07 -1.38
C SER A 185 -14.84 8.16 -2.40
N ALA A 186 -13.72 8.79 -2.02
CA ALA A 186 -12.52 8.86 -2.85
C ALA A 186 -11.90 7.48 -3.06
N ALA A 187 -11.84 6.64 -2.03
CA ALA A 187 -11.37 5.28 -2.13
C ALA A 187 -12.24 4.43 -3.07
N ALA A 188 -13.56 4.51 -2.97
CA ALA A 188 -14.49 3.79 -3.84
C ALA A 188 -14.33 4.20 -5.32
N GLN A 189 -14.13 5.48 -5.60
CA GLN A 189 -13.84 5.97 -6.96
C GLN A 189 -12.50 5.41 -7.48
N ALA A 190 -11.48 5.38 -6.66
CA ALA A 190 -10.18 4.79 -7.04
C ALA A 190 -10.32 3.29 -7.34
N TYR A 191 -11.07 2.55 -6.54
CA TYR A 191 -11.36 1.13 -6.79
C TYR A 191 -12.16 0.91 -8.07
N GLU A 192 -13.15 1.76 -8.39
CA GLU A 192 -13.85 1.70 -9.67
C GLU A 192 -12.91 1.89 -10.84
N HIS A 193 -12.07 2.91 -10.76
CA HIS A 193 -11.18 3.28 -11.86
C HIS A 193 -10.06 2.25 -12.08
N LEU A 194 -9.44 1.76 -11.01
CA LEU A 194 -8.30 0.85 -11.08
C LEU A 194 -8.71 -0.62 -11.31
N TRP A 195 -9.90 -1.02 -10.88
CA TRP A 195 -10.30 -2.43 -10.80
C TRP A 195 -11.58 -2.76 -11.56
N GLY A 196 -12.27 -1.75 -12.10
CA GLY A 196 -13.63 -1.92 -12.58
C GLY A 196 -14.57 -2.39 -11.46
N ALA A 197 -14.20 -2.15 -10.20
CA ALA A 197 -15.08 -2.40 -9.07
C ALA A 197 -16.27 -1.44 -9.16
N PRO A 198 -17.49 -1.87 -8.82
CA PRO A 198 -18.66 -1.02 -8.98
C PRO A 198 -18.57 0.18 -8.04
N GLN A 199 -18.91 1.35 -8.56
CA GLN A 199 -19.14 2.54 -7.72
C GLN A 199 -20.15 2.20 -6.65
N CYS A 200 -19.77 2.42 -5.40
CA CYS A 200 -20.66 2.16 -4.30
C CYS A 200 -20.67 3.29 -3.27
N SER A 201 -21.81 3.47 -2.62
CA SER A 201 -21.94 4.38 -1.50
C SER A 201 -21.57 3.62 -0.23
N PRO A 202 -20.44 3.95 0.43
CA PRO A 202 -20.04 3.28 1.66
C PRO A 202 -20.97 3.68 2.81
N ALA A 203 -21.20 2.73 3.72
CA ALA A 203 -21.95 3.00 4.94
C ALA A 203 -21.20 3.88 5.95
N LYS A 204 -19.87 3.98 5.81
CA LYS A 204 -18.99 4.86 6.57
C LYS A 204 -18.35 5.90 5.64
N GLU A 205 -18.40 7.16 6.03
CA GLU A 205 -17.78 8.24 5.25
C GLU A 205 -16.27 8.24 5.38
N ARG A 206 -15.75 7.85 6.55
CA ARG A 206 -14.31 7.80 6.86
C ARG A 206 -13.93 6.52 7.56
N ILE A 207 -12.76 6.04 7.23
CA ILE A 207 -12.06 4.96 7.92
C ILE A 207 -10.65 5.41 8.27
N GLY A 208 -10.05 4.77 9.25
CA GLY A 208 -8.69 5.11 9.67
C GLY A 208 -8.07 4.01 10.51
N TYR A 209 -6.81 4.23 10.88
CA TYR A 209 -6.10 3.34 11.77
C TYR A 209 -6.34 3.75 13.22
N ALA A 210 -6.88 2.88 14.04
CA ALA A 210 -7.05 3.09 15.47
C ALA A 210 -5.71 2.97 16.20
N VAL A 211 -5.35 3.97 17.00
CA VAL A 211 -4.14 3.96 17.82
C VAL A 211 -4.26 2.92 18.91
N ARG A 212 -3.28 2.03 19.00
CA ARG A 212 -3.19 0.96 20.02
C ARG A 212 -2.19 1.27 21.11
N GLY A 213 -1.17 2.08 20.86
CA GLY A 213 -0.17 2.41 21.86
C GLY A 213 1.18 2.81 21.26
N LEU A 214 2.21 2.76 22.10
CA LEU A 214 3.60 3.03 21.76
C LEU A 214 4.40 1.74 21.67
N GLY A 215 5.11 1.57 20.58
CA GLY A 215 6.02 0.44 20.34
C GLY A 215 7.42 0.90 20.02
N SER A 216 8.24 -0.04 19.58
CA SER A 216 9.59 0.20 19.09
C SER A 216 9.78 -0.48 17.74
N PHE A 217 10.37 0.22 16.79
CA PHE A 217 10.73 -0.29 15.47
C PHE A 217 12.11 0.20 15.07
N LYS A 218 13.06 -0.72 14.80
CA LYS A 218 14.45 -0.39 14.46
C LYS A 218 15.07 0.65 15.43
N ALA A 219 14.91 0.43 16.74
CA ALA A 219 15.36 1.30 17.82
C ALA A 219 14.67 2.69 17.92
N ARG A 220 13.66 2.97 17.09
CA ARG A 220 12.87 4.21 17.16
C ARG A 220 11.57 3.98 17.91
N LYS A 221 11.10 5.01 18.62
CA LYS A 221 9.80 4.99 19.30
C LYS A 221 8.70 5.28 18.27
N VAL A 222 7.73 4.39 18.18
CA VAL A 222 6.65 4.50 17.20
C VAL A 222 5.27 4.45 17.84
N ILE A 223 4.30 5.11 17.20
CA ILE A 223 2.89 4.86 17.45
C ILE A 223 2.50 3.64 16.63
N VAL A 224 1.87 2.66 17.29
CA VAL A 224 1.25 1.50 16.66
C VAL A 224 -0.22 1.82 16.41
N ALA A 225 -0.64 1.81 15.16
CA ALA A 225 -2.02 2.00 14.76
C ALA A 225 -2.49 0.83 13.89
N VAL A 226 -3.72 0.36 14.10
CA VAL A 226 -4.28 -0.83 13.46
C VAL A 226 -5.60 -0.49 12.80
N MET A 227 -5.81 -1.00 11.60
CA MET A 227 -7.06 -0.90 10.86
C MET A 227 -7.73 -2.27 10.82
N GLU A 228 -8.98 -2.32 11.29
CA GLU A 228 -9.85 -3.49 11.27
C GLU A 228 -11.26 -3.01 10.93
N GLU A 229 -11.59 -3.00 9.63
CA GLU A 229 -12.85 -2.48 9.16
C GLU A 229 -13.55 -3.45 8.22
N ASP A 230 -14.82 -3.71 8.52
CA ASP A 230 -15.74 -4.46 7.66
C ASP A 230 -16.99 -3.61 7.40
N PHE A 231 -17.35 -3.41 6.15
CA PHE A 231 -18.58 -2.70 5.81
C PHE A 231 -19.17 -3.19 4.50
N VAL A 232 -20.43 -2.87 4.30
CA VAL A 232 -21.15 -3.15 3.05
C VAL A 232 -21.31 -1.87 2.26
N CYS A 233 -21.14 -1.99 0.98
CA CYS A 233 -21.22 -0.91 0.02
C CYS A 233 -22.24 -1.31 -1.05
N THR A 234 -23.15 -0.41 -1.44
CA THR A 234 -24.19 -0.68 -2.44
C THR A 234 -23.85 0.06 -3.73
N SER A 235 -23.72 -0.68 -4.84
CA SER A 235 -23.44 -0.12 -6.17
C SER A 235 -24.67 0.57 -6.76
N ARG A 236 -24.49 1.35 -7.84
CA ARG A 236 -25.58 1.99 -8.60
C ARG A 236 -26.61 0.97 -9.14
N ASN A 237 -26.20 -0.27 -9.36
CA ASN A 237 -27.06 -1.37 -9.82
C ASN A 237 -27.65 -2.17 -8.65
N GLU A 238 -27.72 -1.58 -7.45
CA GLU A 238 -28.26 -2.19 -6.22
C GLU A 238 -27.49 -3.47 -5.75
N ARG A 239 -26.37 -3.80 -6.38
CA ARG A 239 -25.52 -4.91 -5.92
C ARG A 239 -24.76 -4.49 -4.66
N ARG A 240 -24.71 -5.38 -3.70
CA ARG A 240 -24.02 -5.16 -2.43
C ARG A 240 -22.68 -5.87 -2.44
N TYR A 241 -21.66 -5.19 -1.93
CA TYR A 241 -20.29 -5.70 -1.79
C TYR A 241 -19.83 -5.56 -0.35
N ARG A 242 -19.17 -6.59 0.14
CA ARG A 242 -18.48 -6.54 1.42
C ARG A 242 -17.04 -6.11 1.19
N PHE A 243 -16.65 -5.07 1.90
CA PHE A 243 -15.27 -4.61 2.01
C PHE A 243 -14.73 -5.03 3.37
N SER A 244 -13.53 -5.62 3.35
CA SER A 244 -12.80 -5.95 4.56
C SER A 244 -11.42 -5.34 4.43
N LEU A 245 -11.05 -4.44 5.36
CA LEU A 245 -9.79 -3.75 5.39
C LEU A 245 -9.07 -4.08 6.69
N TYR A 246 -7.87 -4.62 6.55
CA TYR A 246 -7.03 -5.00 7.68
C TYR A 246 -5.63 -4.48 7.47
N GLY A 247 -5.02 -3.98 8.54
CA GLY A 247 -3.65 -3.49 8.42
C GLY A 247 -3.11 -2.87 9.69
N TYR A 248 -1.85 -2.48 9.61
CA TYR A 248 -1.22 -1.68 10.65
C TYR A 248 -0.28 -0.63 10.04
N ALA A 249 0.00 0.40 10.80
CA ALA A 249 0.97 1.43 10.50
C ALA A 249 1.80 1.75 11.73
N LEU A 250 3.10 1.95 11.53
CA LEU A 250 4.06 2.37 12.55
C LEU A 250 4.52 3.79 12.23
N LEU A 251 4.14 4.75 13.06
CA LEU A 251 4.49 6.15 12.87
C LEU A 251 5.60 6.56 13.85
N ASP A 252 6.67 7.14 13.34
CA ASP A 252 7.73 7.72 14.14
C ASP A 252 7.21 8.88 14.99
N THR A 253 7.45 8.83 16.29
CA THR A 253 6.99 9.87 17.22
C THR A 253 7.77 11.18 17.09
N GLU A 254 8.97 11.17 16.51
CA GLU A 254 9.83 12.35 16.39
C GLU A 254 9.51 13.21 15.16
N ASN A 255 9.22 12.57 14.02
CA ASN A 255 9.06 13.28 12.74
C ASN A 255 7.74 12.99 12.02
N GLY A 256 6.83 12.23 12.65
CA GLY A 256 5.51 11.92 12.10
C GLY A 256 5.50 10.98 10.90
N GLN A 257 6.66 10.47 10.46
CA GLN A 257 6.75 9.63 9.27
C GLN A 257 6.27 8.20 9.53
N ILE A 258 5.67 7.60 8.52
CA ILE A 258 5.34 6.18 8.54
C ILE A 258 6.61 5.39 8.25
N LEU A 259 7.05 4.56 9.20
CA LEU A 259 8.24 3.71 9.06
C LEU A 259 7.90 2.34 8.48
N GLU A 260 6.70 1.85 8.75
CA GLU A 260 6.18 0.62 8.18
C GLU A 260 4.66 0.69 8.10
N GLN A 261 4.12 0.18 7.01
CA GLN A 261 2.69 0.00 6.81
C GLN A 261 2.45 -1.29 6.05
N LYS A 262 1.43 -2.02 6.47
CA LYS A 262 0.90 -3.17 5.75
C LYS A 262 -0.62 -3.10 5.76
N ALA A 263 -1.24 -3.16 4.59
CA ALA A 263 -2.69 -3.11 4.46
C ALA A 263 -3.18 -4.13 3.43
N LEU A 264 -4.23 -4.86 3.78
CA LEU A 264 -4.96 -5.78 2.92
C LEU A 264 -6.39 -5.30 2.78
N THR A 265 -6.83 -5.08 1.56
CA THR A 265 -8.23 -4.83 1.23
C THR A 265 -8.80 -6.02 0.47
N THR A 266 -9.95 -6.51 0.90
CA THR A 266 -10.70 -7.56 0.20
C THR A 266 -12.07 -7.03 -0.16
N VAL A 267 -12.51 -7.25 -1.41
CA VAL A 267 -13.83 -6.86 -1.91
C VAL A 267 -14.53 -8.08 -2.49
N LYS A 268 -15.71 -8.39 -1.98
CA LYS A 268 -16.54 -9.55 -2.40
C LYS A 268 -17.99 -9.13 -2.61
N PRO A 269 -18.69 -9.67 -3.61
CA PRO A 269 -20.16 -9.56 -3.68
C PRO A 269 -20.79 -10.16 -2.42
N PHE A 270 -21.82 -9.50 -1.89
CA PHE A 270 -22.49 -9.94 -0.65
C PHE A 270 -23.36 -11.19 -0.86
N TYR A 271 -24.01 -11.27 -2.03
CA TYR A 271 -24.83 -12.39 -2.45
C TYR A 271 -24.44 -12.79 -3.87
N SER A 272 -23.45 -13.61 -4.05
CA SER A 272 -23.10 -14.10 -5.37
C SER A 272 -22.74 -15.57 -5.29
N PHE A 273 -23.31 -16.33 -6.21
CA PHE A 273 -22.84 -17.68 -6.55
C PHE A 273 -21.57 -17.60 -7.41
N ASP A 274 -21.24 -16.39 -7.92
CA ASP A 274 -20.00 -16.16 -8.66
C ASP A 274 -18.86 -15.94 -7.66
N SER A 275 -17.79 -16.71 -7.80
CA SER A 275 -16.57 -16.58 -7.02
C SER A 275 -15.75 -15.36 -7.48
N ILE A 276 -16.35 -14.15 -7.36
CA ILE A 276 -15.64 -12.91 -7.66
C ILE A 276 -15.01 -12.40 -6.38
N GLU A 277 -13.69 -12.27 -6.37
CA GLU A 277 -12.95 -11.72 -5.25
C GLU A 277 -11.83 -10.80 -5.75
N TYR A 278 -11.71 -9.64 -5.14
CA TYR A 278 -10.60 -8.72 -5.36
C TYR A 278 -9.83 -8.58 -4.04
N ARG A 279 -8.51 -8.70 -4.10
CA ARG A 279 -7.63 -8.41 -2.97
C ARG A 279 -6.54 -7.45 -3.40
N THR A 280 -6.22 -6.52 -2.54
CA THR A 280 -5.10 -5.61 -2.72
C THR A 280 -4.24 -5.64 -1.48
N LEU A 281 -2.97 -5.97 -1.63
CA LEU A 281 -1.99 -5.90 -0.55
C LEU A 281 -1.01 -4.77 -0.84
N GLN A 282 -0.84 -3.89 0.13
CA GLN A 282 0.16 -2.83 0.12
C GLN A 282 1.10 -3.02 1.30
N LYS A 283 2.39 -2.91 1.03
CA LYS A 283 3.43 -2.85 2.04
C LYS A 283 4.31 -1.65 1.76
N ALA A 284 4.70 -0.97 2.80
CA ALA A 284 5.58 0.17 2.70
C ALA A 284 6.54 0.14 3.89
N THR A 285 7.82 0.35 3.64
CA THR A 285 8.85 0.47 4.67
C THR A 285 9.72 1.69 4.39
N ALA A 286 10.11 2.38 5.47
CA ALA A 286 11.01 3.50 5.41
C ALA A 286 12.21 3.27 6.34
N GLU A 287 13.38 3.73 5.90
CA GLU A 287 14.62 3.78 6.67
C GLU A 287 15.11 5.22 6.68
N ILE A 288 15.15 5.83 7.86
CA ILE A 288 15.65 7.20 8.04
C ILE A 288 17.17 7.17 7.84
N LEU A 289 17.65 8.10 7.01
CA LEU A 289 19.09 8.33 6.79
C LEU A 289 19.57 9.36 7.81
N GLU A 290 20.60 9.03 8.56
CA GLU A 290 21.27 9.92 9.50
C GLU A 290 22.19 10.91 8.81
#